data_42f7f47241250895c1ecadc540715977
#
_entry.id   42f7f47241250895c1ecadc540715977
#
_cell.length_a   1.000
_cell.length_b   1.000
_cell.length_c   1.000
_cell.angle_alpha   90.00
_cell.angle_beta   90.00
_cell.angle_gamma   90.00
#
_symmetry.space_group_name_H-M   'P 1'
#
loop_
_entity.id
_entity.type
_entity.pdbx_description
1 polymer ?
#
loop_
_entity_poly.entity_id
_entity_poly.type
_entity_poly.pdbx_seq_one_letter_code
_entity_poly.pdbx_strand_id
1 'polypeptide(L)'
;MLLLKGIRGFSSNRAMTWLACAPLALMGLGIFTLSAKAEELPELSAAFLANNLWLLVATILVIFMNAGFAMVEAGMCRQKNAVNILAKNLFVFALAVTAYWFVGYSLMYGDSVIDGWLYFGGLFFDPTVTAETISDAGLVPTVDFLFQAAFAGTAATIVSGLVAERIKFGEFVIFALVLTAFIYPVAGSWEWNGGWLNSVGSVEFIDFAGSSIVHSVGAWAGLVGAMLLGPRIGKYVDGKVQAIPGHNMSIATLGALILWIGWYGFNPGSQLAMDQWVPYVAVTTTLGAAGGAIGATVISTITSKKPDLTMII
;
A
#
# COMPACT_ATOMS: atom_id res chain seq x y z
N MET A 1 -32.58 13.76 -35.56
CA MET A 1 -32.12 14.88 -34.71
C MET A 1 -32.25 14.58 -33.21
N LEU A 2 -32.27 13.30 -32.81
CA LEU A 2 -32.35 12.83 -31.41
C LEU A 2 -31.10 12.08 -30.92
N LEU A 3 -30.16 11.77 -31.78
CA LEU A 3 -28.94 11.05 -31.45
C LEU A 3 -27.74 11.93 -31.02
N LEU A 4 -27.82 13.24 -31.16
CA LEU A 4 -26.72 14.16 -30.83
C LEU A 4 -26.89 14.86 -29.45
N LYS A 5 -27.97 14.62 -28.71
CA LYS A 5 -28.20 15.20 -27.37
C LYS A 5 -27.57 14.38 -26.23
N GLY A 6 -27.13 13.14 -26.50
CA GLY A 6 -26.50 12.26 -25.46
C GLY A 6 -25.03 12.51 -25.16
N ILE A 7 -24.32 13.24 -26.03
CA ILE A 7 -22.84 13.37 -25.93
C ILE A 7 -22.38 14.64 -25.18
N ARG A 8 -23.28 15.56 -24.86
CA ARG A 8 -22.93 16.85 -24.20
C ARG A 8 -22.82 16.80 -22.68
N GLY A 9 -22.85 15.64 -22.05
CA GLY A 9 -22.78 15.48 -20.58
C GLY A 9 -21.50 14.83 -20.03
N PHE A 10 -20.50 14.51 -20.86
CA PHE A 10 -19.21 14.06 -20.35
C PHE A 10 -18.42 15.26 -19.82
N SER A 11 -18.38 15.42 -18.49
CA SER A 11 -17.51 16.42 -17.90
C SER A 11 -16.06 16.09 -18.27
N SER A 12 -15.26 17.10 -18.59
CA SER A 12 -13.84 16.97 -19.00
C SER A 12 -13.02 16.09 -18.04
N ASN A 13 -13.40 16.03 -16.77
CA ASN A 13 -12.74 15.22 -15.73
C ASN A 13 -12.92 13.71 -15.94
N ARG A 14 -14.06 13.25 -16.47
CA ARG A 14 -14.27 11.81 -16.74
C ARG A 14 -13.45 11.32 -17.92
N ALA A 15 -13.33 12.12 -18.97
CA ALA A 15 -12.49 11.78 -20.13
C ALA A 15 -11.01 11.69 -19.76
N MET A 16 -10.52 12.59 -18.89
CA MET A 16 -9.13 12.57 -18.42
C MET A 16 -8.82 11.34 -17.55
N THR A 17 -9.75 10.87 -16.74
CA THR A 17 -9.57 9.65 -15.94
C THR A 17 -9.45 8.41 -16.83
N TRP A 18 -10.29 8.28 -17.87
CA TRP A 18 -10.22 7.18 -18.82
C TRP A 18 -8.99 7.24 -19.73
N LEU A 19 -8.57 8.43 -20.12
CA LEU A 19 -7.35 8.64 -20.90
C LEU A 19 -6.07 8.30 -20.12
N ALA A 20 -6.08 8.44 -18.79
CA ALA A 20 -4.96 8.05 -17.96
C ALA A 20 -4.91 6.54 -17.69
N CYS A 21 -6.04 5.86 -17.60
CA CYS A 21 -6.12 4.44 -17.22
C CYS A 21 -6.12 3.47 -18.41
N ALA A 22 -6.67 3.84 -19.57
CA ALA A 22 -6.74 2.98 -20.75
C ALA A 22 -5.36 2.61 -21.32
N PRO A 23 -4.38 3.53 -21.47
CA PRO A 23 -3.05 3.18 -21.91
C PRO A 23 -2.33 2.22 -20.97
N LEU A 24 -2.48 2.40 -19.63
CA LEU A 24 -1.87 1.54 -18.62
C LEU A 24 -2.43 0.12 -18.67
N ALA A 25 -3.73 -0.03 -18.87
CA ALA A 25 -4.39 -1.34 -19.01
C ALA A 25 -3.99 -2.04 -20.32
N LEU A 26 -3.88 -1.30 -21.42
CA LEU A 26 -3.47 -1.84 -22.72
C LEU A 26 -1.98 -2.22 -22.75
N MET A 27 -1.11 -1.44 -22.10
CA MET A 27 0.30 -1.78 -21.95
C MET A 27 0.48 -3.02 -21.05
N GLY A 28 -0.27 -3.17 -19.96
CA GLY A 28 -0.24 -4.37 -19.12
C GLY A 28 -0.62 -5.66 -19.87
N LEU A 29 -1.54 -5.58 -20.84
CA LEU A 29 -1.96 -6.73 -21.66
C LEU A 29 -0.96 -7.04 -22.80
N GLY A 30 -0.25 -6.04 -23.34
CA GLY A 30 0.61 -6.22 -24.51
C GLY A 30 1.98 -6.84 -24.19
N ILE A 31 2.48 -6.72 -22.99
CA ILE A 31 3.86 -7.13 -22.62
C ILE A 31 3.90 -8.57 -22.08
N PHE A 32 2.81 -9.11 -21.56
CA PHE A 32 2.74 -10.51 -21.10
C PHE A 32 2.85 -11.56 -22.23
N THR A 33 2.90 -11.14 -23.49
CA THR A 33 3.03 -12.04 -24.66
C THR A 33 4.46 -12.17 -25.20
N LEU A 34 5.45 -11.48 -24.60
CA LEU A 34 6.83 -11.68 -24.96
C LEU A 34 7.36 -12.99 -24.38
N SER A 35 7.64 -13.92 -25.24
CA SER A 35 8.10 -15.29 -25.04
C SER A 35 9.11 -15.40 -23.91
N ALA A 36 8.75 -16.09 -22.84
CA ALA A 36 9.73 -16.66 -21.92
C ALA A 36 10.54 -17.70 -22.69
N LYS A 37 11.76 -17.38 -23.07
CA LYS A 37 12.74 -18.41 -23.42
C LYS A 37 13.05 -19.17 -22.14
N ALA A 38 12.75 -20.46 -22.08
CA ALA A 38 13.16 -21.31 -21.00
C ALA A 38 14.71 -21.44 -21.07
N GLU A 39 15.39 -20.68 -20.23
CA GLU A 39 16.82 -20.86 -19.97
C GLU A 39 16.96 -21.98 -18.93
N GLU A 40 18.00 -22.83 -19.05
CA GLU A 40 18.30 -23.81 -18.01
C GLU A 40 18.74 -23.06 -16.75
N LEU A 41 17.88 -23.07 -15.75
CA LEU A 41 18.17 -22.46 -14.45
C LEU A 41 19.12 -23.35 -13.64
N PRO A 42 19.99 -22.77 -12.80
CA PRO A 42 20.86 -23.52 -11.94
C PRO A 42 20.07 -24.36 -10.92
N GLU A 43 20.66 -25.40 -10.39
CA GLU A 43 20.06 -26.18 -9.31
C GLU A 43 19.87 -25.29 -8.07
N LEU A 44 18.60 -25.14 -7.65
CA LEU A 44 18.22 -24.23 -6.57
C LEU A 44 18.32 -24.94 -5.22
N SER A 45 18.93 -24.29 -4.24
CA SER A 45 19.02 -24.83 -2.88
C SER A 45 17.64 -24.88 -2.19
N ALA A 46 17.46 -25.80 -1.26
CA ALA A 46 16.23 -25.87 -0.47
C ALA A 46 15.96 -24.57 0.32
N ALA A 47 17.01 -23.90 0.80
CA ALA A 47 16.89 -22.61 1.48
C ALA A 47 16.39 -21.51 0.54
N PHE A 48 16.92 -21.43 -0.67
CA PHE A 48 16.44 -20.48 -1.70
C PHE A 48 14.96 -20.69 -2.00
N LEU A 49 14.55 -21.94 -2.22
CA LEU A 49 13.13 -22.25 -2.49
C LEU A 49 12.24 -21.92 -1.29
N ALA A 50 12.68 -22.19 -0.07
CA ALA A 50 11.92 -21.87 1.14
C ALA A 50 11.76 -20.35 1.34
N ASN A 51 12.82 -19.57 1.12
CA ASN A 51 12.78 -18.10 1.22
C ASN A 51 11.78 -17.50 0.22
N ASN A 52 11.85 -17.92 -1.03
CA ASN A 52 10.97 -17.44 -2.09
C ASN A 52 9.50 -17.85 -1.86
N LEU A 53 9.26 -19.09 -1.42
CA LEU A 53 7.93 -19.56 -1.05
C LEU A 53 7.37 -18.74 0.14
N TRP A 54 8.21 -18.51 1.17
CA TRP A 54 7.83 -17.69 2.31
C TRP A 54 7.43 -16.28 1.88
N LEU A 55 8.27 -15.62 1.07
CA LEU A 55 7.99 -14.26 0.62
C LEU A 55 6.74 -14.20 -0.27
N LEU A 56 6.49 -15.20 -1.11
CA LEU A 56 5.26 -15.30 -1.90
C LEU A 56 4.01 -15.44 -1.01
N VAL A 57 4.06 -16.29 0.02
CA VAL A 57 2.97 -16.44 1.00
C VAL A 57 2.76 -15.13 1.76
N ALA A 58 3.84 -14.49 2.23
CA ALA A 58 3.79 -13.20 2.90
C ALA A 58 3.16 -12.13 2.00
N THR A 59 3.54 -12.09 0.72
CA THR A 59 2.96 -11.19 -0.28
C THR A 59 1.44 -11.38 -0.40
N ILE A 60 0.96 -12.62 -0.48
CA ILE A 60 -0.47 -12.92 -0.55
C ILE A 60 -1.20 -12.39 0.70
N LEU A 61 -0.60 -12.54 1.89
CA LEU A 61 -1.15 -12.01 3.14
C LEU A 61 -1.21 -10.47 3.12
N VAL A 62 -0.18 -9.79 2.60
CA VAL A 62 -0.18 -8.31 2.45
C VAL A 62 -1.22 -7.87 1.41
N ILE A 63 -1.34 -8.56 0.30
CA ILE A 63 -2.42 -8.28 -0.68
C ILE A 63 -3.79 -8.42 -0.01
N PHE A 64 -3.98 -9.43 0.82
CA PHE A 64 -5.22 -9.63 1.56
C PHE A 64 -5.52 -8.51 2.56
N MET A 65 -4.49 -7.79 3.07
CA MET A 65 -4.69 -6.60 3.90
C MET A 65 -5.52 -5.52 3.19
N ASN A 66 -5.47 -5.40 1.87
CA ASN A 66 -6.29 -4.43 1.14
C ASN A 66 -7.79 -4.68 1.33
N ALA A 67 -8.22 -5.94 1.47
CA ALA A 67 -9.60 -6.26 1.86
C ALA A 67 -9.90 -5.77 3.28
N GLY A 68 -8.95 -5.91 4.21
CA GLY A 68 -9.06 -5.40 5.58
C GLY A 68 -9.23 -3.88 5.61
N PHE A 69 -8.38 -3.13 4.92
CA PHE A 69 -8.51 -1.67 4.79
C PHE A 69 -9.87 -1.27 4.20
N ALA A 70 -10.28 -1.91 3.11
CA ALA A 70 -11.58 -1.65 2.49
C ALA A 70 -12.74 -1.84 3.47
N MET A 71 -12.69 -2.88 4.30
CA MET A 71 -13.72 -3.17 5.31
C MET A 71 -13.70 -2.19 6.48
N VAL A 72 -12.50 -1.84 7.01
CA VAL A 72 -12.37 -0.82 8.06
C VAL A 72 -12.91 0.51 7.57
N GLU A 73 -12.43 0.99 6.42
CA GLU A 73 -12.85 2.27 5.87
C GLU A 73 -14.36 2.30 5.57
N ALA A 74 -14.89 1.25 4.94
CA ALA A 74 -16.31 1.16 4.62
C ALA A 74 -17.16 1.17 5.89
N GLY A 75 -16.81 0.40 6.91
CA GLY A 75 -17.53 0.33 8.17
C GLY A 75 -17.49 1.64 8.98
N MET A 76 -16.35 2.33 8.97
CA MET A 76 -16.12 3.61 9.67
C MET A 76 -16.76 4.83 8.95
N CYS A 77 -17.13 4.72 7.70
CA CYS A 77 -17.78 5.81 6.97
C CYS A 77 -19.31 5.73 7.04
N ARG A 78 -19.98 6.78 6.55
CA ARG A 78 -21.45 6.78 6.37
C ARG A 78 -21.84 5.85 5.22
N GLN A 79 -22.93 5.11 5.36
CA GLN A 79 -23.42 4.11 4.40
C GLN A 79 -23.48 4.64 2.94
N LYS A 80 -23.88 5.90 2.75
CA LYS A 80 -23.96 6.50 1.41
C LYS A 80 -22.61 6.59 0.67
N ASN A 81 -21.50 6.47 1.38
CA ASN A 81 -20.15 6.55 0.84
C ASN A 81 -19.46 5.17 0.73
N ALA A 82 -20.04 4.12 1.28
CA ALA A 82 -19.41 2.80 1.34
C ALA A 82 -19.00 2.27 -0.05
N VAL A 83 -19.89 2.36 -1.04
CA VAL A 83 -19.60 1.92 -2.41
C VAL A 83 -18.42 2.68 -3.02
N ASN A 84 -18.36 4.00 -2.82
CA ASN A 84 -17.24 4.81 -3.31
C ASN A 84 -15.91 4.41 -2.64
N ILE A 85 -15.95 4.13 -1.35
CA ILE A 85 -14.77 3.71 -0.58
C ILE A 85 -14.28 2.33 -1.03
N LEU A 86 -15.18 1.35 -1.18
CA LEU A 86 -14.83 0.03 -1.68
C LEU A 86 -14.24 0.09 -3.09
N ALA A 87 -14.86 0.88 -3.97
CA ALA A 87 -14.36 1.09 -5.33
C ALA A 87 -12.97 1.74 -5.33
N LYS A 88 -12.71 2.72 -4.45
CA LYS A 88 -11.38 3.34 -4.31
C LYS A 88 -10.32 2.31 -3.89
N ASN A 89 -10.61 1.52 -2.86
CA ASN A 89 -9.63 0.55 -2.35
C ASN A 89 -9.27 -0.51 -3.40
N LEU A 90 -10.27 -1.05 -4.11
CA LEU A 90 -10.00 -2.00 -5.19
C LEU A 90 -9.21 -1.39 -6.33
N PHE A 91 -9.62 -0.19 -6.77
CA PHE A 91 -8.98 0.49 -7.90
C PHE A 91 -7.56 0.97 -7.55
N VAL A 92 -7.36 1.48 -6.34
CA VAL A 92 -6.06 1.97 -5.90
C VAL A 92 -5.02 0.87 -5.84
N PHE A 93 -5.39 -0.32 -5.42
CA PHE A 93 -4.47 -1.44 -5.42
C PHE A 93 -4.02 -1.80 -6.84
N ALA A 94 -4.97 -1.95 -7.78
CA ALA A 94 -4.65 -2.21 -9.17
C ALA A 94 -3.77 -1.11 -9.79
N LEU A 95 -4.08 0.15 -9.49
CA LEU A 95 -3.31 1.31 -9.96
C LEU A 95 -1.90 1.32 -9.37
N ALA A 96 -1.76 1.05 -8.06
CA ALA A 96 -0.48 1.03 -7.36
C ALA A 96 0.45 -0.03 -7.94
N VAL A 97 -0.03 -1.27 -8.11
CA VAL A 97 0.76 -2.34 -8.73
C VAL A 97 1.21 -1.97 -10.14
N THR A 98 0.31 -1.39 -10.94
CA THR A 98 0.63 -0.99 -12.32
C THR A 98 1.64 0.17 -12.36
N ALA A 99 1.47 1.18 -11.51
CA ALA A 99 2.37 2.33 -11.45
C ALA A 99 3.76 1.93 -10.92
N TYR A 100 3.78 1.04 -9.93
CA TYR A 100 5.00 0.52 -9.35
C TYR A 100 5.77 -0.36 -10.36
N TRP A 101 5.07 -1.18 -11.15
CA TRP A 101 5.64 -1.93 -12.27
C TRP A 101 6.20 -1.01 -13.36
N PHE A 102 5.47 0.08 -13.69
CA PHE A 102 5.87 0.98 -14.75
C PHE A 102 7.18 1.73 -14.45
N VAL A 103 7.34 2.22 -13.22
CA VAL A 103 8.49 3.06 -12.84
C VAL A 103 8.87 2.95 -11.37
N GLY A 104 7.94 2.59 -10.48
CA GLY A 104 8.18 2.66 -9.04
C GLY A 104 9.28 1.73 -8.57
N TYR A 105 9.28 0.46 -9.03
CA TYR A 105 10.31 -0.50 -8.64
C TYR A 105 11.71 -0.03 -9.06
N SER A 106 11.82 0.50 -10.25
CA SER A 106 13.05 1.06 -10.79
C SER A 106 13.55 2.31 -10.05
N LEU A 107 12.64 3.17 -9.57
CA LEU A 107 13.00 4.32 -8.72
C LEU A 107 13.38 3.90 -7.29
N MET A 108 12.90 2.74 -6.84
CA MET A 108 13.22 2.25 -5.49
C MET A 108 14.51 1.46 -5.46
N TYR A 109 14.75 0.59 -6.43
CA TYR A 109 15.82 -0.40 -6.44
C TYR A 109 16.76 -0.33 -7.66
N GLY A 110 16.64 0.70 -8.47
CA GLY A 110 17.52 0.92 -9.63
C GLY A 110 18.91 1.41 -9.26
N ASP A 111 19.69 1.72 -10.30
CA ASP A 111 21.03 2.29 -10.15
C ASP A 111 21.00 3.72 -9.65
N SER A 112 22.07 4.15 -8.98
CA SER A 112 22.18 5.51 -8.45
C SER A 112 22.29 6.54 -9.59
N VAL A 113 21.37 7.51 -9.62
CA VAL A 113 21.39 8.68 -10.50
C VAL A 113 21.93 9.91 -9.76
N ILE A 114 21.48 10.10 -8.53
CA ILE A 114 22.01 11.10 -7.58
C ILE A 114 22.30 10.34 -6.31
N ASP A 115 23.57 10.23 -5.99
CA ASP A 115 24.07 9.37 -4.93
C ASP A 115 23.30 9.56 -3.61
N GLY A 116 22.75 8.45 -3.12
CA GLY A 116 21.94 8.41 -1.91
C GLY A 116 20.53 9.03 -2.02
N TRP A 117 20.19 9.73 -3.10
CA TRP A 117 18.95 10.51 -3.18
C TRP A 117 17.97 10.05 -4.25
N LEU A 118 18.46 9.65 -5.42
CA LEU A 118 17.62 9.25 -6.55
C LEU A 118 18.22 8.07 -7.29
N TYR A 119 17.38 7.09 -7.56
CA TYR A 119 17.74 5.86 -8.24
C TYR A 119 16.84 5.65 -9.46
N PHE A 120 17.33 4.97 -10.48
CA PHE A 120 16.54 4.63 -11.66
C PHE A 120 17.18 3.50 -12.46
N GLY A 121 16.42 2.45 -12.74
CA GLY A 121 16.86 1.27 -13.52
C GLY A 121 16.09 1.08 -14.84
N GLY A 122 15.39 2.10 -15.31
CA GLY A 122 14.61 2.03 -16.56
C GLY A 122 13.10 2.00 -16.30
N LEU A 123 12.33 1.94 -17.38
CA LEU A 123 10.88 1.80 -17.32
C LEU A 123 10.49 0.34 -17.48
N PHE A 124 9.39 -0.04 -16.87
CA PHE A 124 8.81 -1.39 -16.89
C PHE A 124 9.72 -2.43 -16.25
N PHE A 125 9.35 -2.87 -15.05
CA PHE A 125 10.02 -4.01 -14.44
C PHE A 125 9.91 -5.24 -15.34
N ASP A 126 11.07 -5.83 -15.69
CA ASP A 126 11.13 -7.07 -16.45
C ASP A 126 10.95 -8.27 -15.52
N PRO A 127 9.88 -9.06 -15.66
CA PRO A 127 9.65 -10.23 -14.82
C PRO A 127 10.46 -11.46 -15.26
N THR A 128 11.34 -11.36 -16.25
CA THR A 128 12.12 -12.49 -16.76
C THR A 128 13.09 -12.99 -15.69
N VAL A 129 13.01 -14.27 -15.40
CA VAL A 129 13.90 -14.94 -14.45
C VAL A 129 15.02 -15.63 -15.26
N THR A 130 16.25 -15.21 -15.03
CA THR A 130 17.45 -15.76 -15.66
C THR A 130 18.37 -16.38 -14.59
N ALA A 131 19.35 -17.16 -15.01
CA ALA A 131 20.38 -17.69 -14.12
C ALA A 131 21.13 -16.55 -13.38
N GLU A 132 21.38 -15.44 -14.07
CA GLU A 132 22.05 -14.25 -13.53
C GLU A 132 21.18 -13.58 -12.45
N THR A 133 19.88 -13.40 -12.68
CA THR A 133 18.96 -12.75 -11.72
C THR A 133 18.71 -13.61 -10.46
N ILE A 134 19.02 -14.91 -10.48
CA ILE A 134 18.86 -15.80 -9.35
C ILE A 134 20.14 -15.85 -8.49
N SER A 135 21.31 -15.72 -9.09
CA SER A 135 22.58 -16.08 -8.44
C SER A 135 22.98 -15.17 -7.29
N ASP A 136 22.63 -13.89 -7.32
CA ASP A 136 23.18 -12.88 -6.41
C ASP A 136 22.22 -12.40 -5.32
N ALA A 137 20.91 -12.53 -5.51
CA ALA A 137 19.95 -11.85 -4.66
C ALA A 137 19.32 -12.70 -3.53
N GLY A 138 19.54 -14.03 -3.50
CA GLY A 138 18.86 -14.90 -2.52
C GLY A 138 17.34 -14.99 -2.69
N LEU A 139 16.74 -14.10 -3.49
CA LEU A 139 15.33 -14.02 -3.84
C LEU A 139 15.15 -13.89 -5.35
N VAL A 140 14.06 -14.44 -5.87
CA VAL A 140 13.65 -14.21 -7.27
C VAL A 140 13.12 -12.78 -7.40
N PRO A 141 13.65 -11.96 -8.32
CA PRO A 141 13.23 -10.55 -8.46
C PRO A 141 11.72 -10.35 -8.63
N THR A 142 11.03 -11.30 -9.27
CA THR A 142 9.56 -11.25 -9.43
C THR A 142 8.79 -11.41 -8.12
N VAL A 143 9.33 -12.18 -7.17
CA VAL A 143 8.72 -12.34 -5.84
C VAL A 143 8.95 -11.08 -5.02
N ASP A 144 10.15 -10.51 -5.05
CA ASP A 144 10.47 -9.24 -4.41
C ASP A 144 9.62 -8.10 -4.98
N PHE A 145 9.57 -7.96 -6.31
CA PHE A 145 8.71 -6.98 -6.96
C PHE A 145 7.26 -7.07 -6.47
N LEU A 146 6.69 -8.27 -6.42
CA LEU A 146 5.28 -8.43 -6.02
C LEU A 146 5.06 -8.06 -4.55
N PHE A 147 6.01 -8.39 -3.68
CA PHE A 147 6.00 -8.01 -2.27
C PHE A 147 6.04 -6.50 -2.10
N GLN A 148 6.97 -5.83 -2.75
CA GLN A 148 7.13 -4.39 -2.70
C GLN A 148 5.96 -3.63 -3.36
N ALA A 149 5.38 -4.17 -4.43
CA ALA A 149 4.17 -3.61 -5.05
C ALA A 149 2.97 -3.65 -4.10
N ALA A 150 2.84 -4.70 -3.29
CA ALA A 150 1.79 -4.78 -2.26
C ALA A 150 1.98 -3.71 -1.17
N PHE A 151 3.21 -3.38 -0.82
CA PHE A 151 3.55 -2.31 0.13
C PHE A 151 3.24 -0.93 -0.45
N ALA A 152 3.55 -0.69 -1.73
CA ALA A 152 3.15 0.55 -2.43
C ALA A 152 1.63 0.73 -2.41
N GLY A 153 0.87 -0.34 -2.63
CA GLY A 153 -0.60 -0.37 -2.49
C GLY A 153 -1.05 -0.01 -1.08
N THR A 154 -0.34 -0.52 -0.07
CA THR A 154 -0.64 -0.24 1.34
C THR A 154 -0.42 1.24 1.67
N ALA A 155 0.67 1.86 1.24
CA ALA A 155 0.91 3.30 1.43
C ALA A 155 -0.23 4.15 0.84
N ALA A 156 -0.71 3.82 -0.35
CA ALA A 156 -1.81 4.54 -1.00
C ALA A 156 -3.16 4.32 -0.31
N THR A 157 -3.42 3.12 0.20
CA THR A 157 -4.64 2.80 0.96
C THR A 157 -4.71 3.54 2.30
N ILE A 158 -3.59 3.76 2.99
CA ILE A 158 -3.54 4.60 4.20
C ILE A 158 -4.07 6.01 3.91
N VAL A 159 -3.67 6.60 2.79
CA VAL A 159 -4.21 7.91 2.36
C VAL A 159 -5.70 7.85 2.10
N SER A 160 -6.20 6.76 1.51
CA SER A 160 -7.64 6.58 1.23
C SER A 160 -8.49 6.80 2.48
N GLY A 161 -8.11 6.20 3.61
CA GLY A 161 -8.81 6.37 4.88
C GLY A 161 -8.77 7.81 5.41
N LEU A 162 -7.60 8.44 5.35
CA LEU A 162 -7.39 9.80 5.86
C LEU A 162 -8.16 10.88 5.07
N VAL A 163 -8.45 10.66 3.79
CA VAL A 163 -9.24 11.57 2.94
C VAL A 163 -10.67 11.09 2.68
N ALA A 164 -11.08 10.00 3.32
CA ALA A 164 -12.39 9.38 3.14
C ALA A 164 -13.53 10.39 3.33
N GLU A 165 -14.61 10.24 2.55
CA GLU A 165 -15.79 11.10 2.52
C GLU A 165 -15.57 12.57 2.07
N ARG A 166 -14.34 12.95 1.69
CA ARG A 166 -13.98 14.34 1.35
C ARG A 166 -13.41 14.48 -0.06
N ILE A 167 -12.58 13.53 -0.49
CA ILE A 167 -11.96 13.55 -1.81
C ILE A 167 -12.90 12.97 -2.87
N LYS A 168 -12.87 13.52 -4.08
CA LYS A 168 -13.52 12.89 -5.23
C LYS A 168 -12.69 11.75 -5.77
N PHE A 169 -13.36 10.79 -6.43
CA PHE A 169 -12.69 9.58 -6.94
C PHE A 169 -11.56 9.90 -7.93
N GLY A 170 -11.80 10.80 -8.88
CA GLY A 170 -10.81 11.13 -9.90
C GLY A 170 -9.54 11.78 -9.35
N GLU A 171 -9.69 12.72 -8.42
CA GLU A 171 -8.57 13.39 -7.75
C GLU A 171 -7.76 12.40 -6.92
N PHE A 172 -8.44 11.45 -6.25
CA PHE A 172 -7.77 10.40 -5.49
C PHE A 172 -6.96 9.47 -6.41
N VAL A 173 -7.48 9.13 -7.59
CA VAL A 173 -6.75 8.31 -8.58
C VAL A 173 -5.45 8.98 -9.01
N ILE A 174 -5.51 10.27 -9.36
CA ILE A 174 -4.31 11.03 -9.77
C ILE A 174 -3.30 11.09 -8.62
N PHE A 175 -3.78 11.38 -7.42
CA PHE A 175 -2.93 11.43 -6.23
C PHE A 175 -2.25 10.08 -5.95
N ALA A 176 -3.01 8.98 -5.98
CA ALA A 176 -2.50 7.63 -5.74
C ALA A 176 -1.46 7.22 -6.80
N LEU A 177 -1.68 7.60 -8.07
CA LEU A 177 -0.72 7.38 -9.15
C LEU A 177 0.62 8.08 -8.86
N VAL A 178 0.59 9.36 -8.50
CA VAL A 178 1.80 10.13 -8.17
C VAL A 178 2.50 9.55 -6.94
N LEU A 179 1.71 9.19 -5.92
CA LEU A 179 2.26 8.61 -4.69
C LEU A 179 3.01 7.30 -4.98
N THR A 180 2.39 6.39 -5.72
CA THR A 180 2.94 5.03 -5.92
C THR A 180 3.96 4.94 -7.05
N ALA A 181 3.90 5.84 -8.03
CA ALA A 181 4.90 5.91 -9.10
C ALA A 181 6.19 6.62 -8.65
N PHE A 182 6.11 7.65 -7.80
CA PHE A 182 7.23 8.54 -7.53
C PHE A 182 7.52 8.74 -6.04
N ILE A 183 6.56 9.24 -5.25
CA ILE A 183 6.83 9.69 -3.88
C ILE A 183 7.26 8.52 -2.99
N TYR A 184 6.47 7.45 -2.98
CA TYR A 184 6.74 6.27 -2.18
C TYR A 184 8.05 5.56 -2.60
N PRO A 185 8.30 5.28 -3.90
CA PRO A 185 9.54 4.63 -4.31
C PRO A 185 10.79 5.45 -3.99
N VAL A 186 10.76 6.75 -4.24
CA VAL A 186 11.90 7.63 -3.92
C VAL A 186 12.15 7.67 -2.41
N ALA A 187 11.12 7.79 -1.58
CA ALA A 187 11.28 7.74 -0.13
C ALA A 187 11.81 6.37 0.34
N GLY A 188 11.34 5.28 -0.28
CA GLY A 188 11.80 3.92 0.02
C GLY A 188 13.25 3.67 -0.33
N SER A 189 13.72 4.23 -1.44
CA SER A 189 15.11 4.09 -1.87
C SER A 189 16.12 4.72 -0.88
N TRP A 190 15.69 5.72 -0.12
CA TRP A 190 16.55 6.38 0.87
C TRP A 190 17.00 5.46 2.00
N GLU A 191 16.26 4.42 2.28
CA GLU A 191 16.58 3.39 3.29
C GLU A 191 16.85 2.05 2.61
N TRP A 192 15.87 1.47 1.93
CA TRP A 192 15.92 0.09 1.46
C TRP A 192 16.81 -0.15 0.24
N ASN A 193 17.26 0.91 -0.43
CA ASN A 193 18.28 0.84 -1.48
C ASN A 193 19.64 1.46 -1.03
N GLY A 194 19.89 1.51 0.26
CA GLY A 194 21.14 2.04 0.81
C GLY A 194 21.33 3.56 0.56
N GLY A 195 20.23 4.31 0.47
CA GLY A 195 20.29 5.77 0.26
C GLY A 195 20.74 6.56 1.48
N TRP A 196 20.57 7.89 1.41
CA TRP A 196 21.12 8.82 2.42
C TRP A 196 20.60 8.57 3.83
N LEU A 197 19.36 8.09 3.96
CA LEU A 197 18.75 7.84 5.27
C LEU A 197 19.38 6.65 5.98
N ASN A 198 19.82 5.64 5.24
CA ASN A 198 20.53 4.48 5.75
C ASN A 198 21.91 4.84 6.36
N SER A 199 22.48 5.96 5.93
CA SER A 199 23.82 6.40 6.35
C SER A 199 23.84 7.73 7.14
N VAL A 200 22.71 8.15 7.71
CA VAL A 200 22.62 9.39 8.49
C VAL A 200 23.30 9.26 9.85
N GLY A 201 24.35 10.04 10.04
CA GLY A 201 25.04 10.15 11.32
C GLY A 201 25.88 8.95 11.72
N SER A 202 26.05 8.73 13.02
CA SER A 202 26.84 7.63 13.58
C SER A 202 26.00 6.38 13.90
N VAL A 203 24.70 6.46 13.73
CA VAL A 203 23.75 5.36 13.98
C VAL A 203 22.92 5.17 12.72
N GLU A 204 22.91 3.97 12.22
CA GLU A 204 22.10 3.57 11.07
C GLU A 204 20.60 3.71 11.38
N PHE A 205 19.85 4.35 10.47
CA PHE A 205 18.40 4.32 10.51
C PHE A 205 17.94 2.99 9.92
N ILE A 206 17.10 2.26 10.64
CA ILE A 206 16.60 0.95 10.20
C ILE A 206 15.08 1.00 10.20
N ASP A 207 14.48 0.74 9.05
CA ASP A 207 13.07 0.44 8.89
C ASP A 207 12.87 -1.00 8.42
N PHE A 208 12.64 -1.91 9.36
CA PHE A 208 12.58 -3.34 9.09
C PHE A 208 11.40 -3.72 8.16
N ALA A 209 10.23 -3.14 8.38
CA ALA A 209 9.00 -3.55 7.69
C ALA A 209 8.16 -2.40 7.13
N GLY A 210 8.65 -1.17 7.12
CA GLY A 210 7.94 -0.04 6.54
C GLY A 210 7.11 0.78 7.53
N SER A 211 7.44 0.77 8.82
CA SER A 211 6.81 1.68 9.79
C SER A 211 6.95 3.15 9.36
N SER A 212 8.12 3.53 8.83
CA SER A 212 8.39 4.86 8.28
C SER A 212 8.15 4.89 6.77
N ILE A 213 8.75 3.97 6.03
CA ILE A 213 8.73 3.98 4.55
C ILE A 213 7.33 3.76 3.99
N VAL A 214 6.51 2.88 4.59
CA VAL A 214 5.15 2.63 4.12
C VAL A 214 4.13 3.48 4.90
N HIS A 215 4.09 3.28 6.21
CA HIS A 215 3.04 3.85 7.05
C HIS A 215 3.21 5.35 7.26
N SER A 216 4.42 5.82 7.56
CA SER A 216 4.65 7.26 7.75
C SER A 216 4.55 8.03 6.44
N VAL A 217 5.06 7.51 5.31
CA VAL A 217 4.87 8.14 3.99
C VAL A 217 3.38 8.27 3.65
N GLY A 218 2.60 7.19 3.82
CA GLY A 218 1.15 7.24 3.62
C GLY A 218 0.45 8.21 4.58
N ALA A 219 0.86 8.23 5.86
CA ALA A 219 0.26 9.09 6.87
C ALA A 219 0.57 10.58 6.63
N TRP A 220 1.80 10.96 6.29
CA TRP A 220 2.16 12.34 5.95
C TRP A 220 1.42 12.84 4.72
N ALA A 221 1.37 12.03 3.67
CA ALA A 221 0.62 12.34 2.46
C ALA A 221 -0.88 12.51 2.77
N GLY A 222 -1.44 11.62 3.58
CA GLY A 222 -2.83 11.71 4.04
C GLY A 222 -3.10 12.88 4.96
N LEU A 223 -2.15 13.27 5.83
CA LEU A 223 -2.25 14.46 6.68
C LEU A 223 -2.37 15.72 5.83
N VAL A 224 -1.50 15.90 4.84
CA VAL A 224 -1.56 17.03 3.91
C VAL A 224 -2.90 17.02 3.17
N GLY A 225 -3.33 15.87 2.66
CA GLY A 225 -4.64 15.72 2.02
C GLY A 225 -5.79 16.10 2.95
N ALA A 226 -5.75 15.68 4.21
CA ALA A 226 -6.75 16.03 5.22
C ALA A 226 -6.76 17.53 5.55
N MET A 227 -5.61 18.17 5.61
CA MET A 227 -5.47 19.63 5.84
C MET A 227 -6.04 20.43 4.66
N LEU A 228 -5.75 20.04 3.43
CA LEU A 228 -6.22 20.72 2.23
C LEU A 228 -7.74 20.57 2.03
N LEU A 229 -8.29 19.39 2.32
CA LEU A 229 -9.72 19.10 2.16
C LEU A 229 -10.57 19.64 3.32
N GLY A 230 -9.97 19.86 4.46
CA GLY A 230 -10.69 20.29 5.67
C GLY A 230 -11.56 19.19 6.28
N PRO A 231 -12.46 19.54 7.22
CA PRO A 231 -13.32 18.59 7.90
C PRO A 231 -14.43 18.05 6.99
N ARG A 232 -14.98 16.89 7.34
CA ARG A 232 -16.16 16.33 6.67
C ARG A 232 -17.36 17.26 6.82
N ILE A 233 -18.16 17.39 5.76
CA ILE A 233 -19.39 18.22 5.78
C ILE A 233 -20.31 17.78 6.93
N GLY A 234 -20.68 18.72 7.78
CA GLY A 234 -21.51 18.51 8.96
C GLY A 234 -20.72 18.07 10.22
N LYS A 235 -19.37 18.05 10.17
CA LYS A 235 -18.56 17.76 11.36
C LYS A 235 -18.62 18.88 12.40
N TYR A 236 -18.68 20.11 11.94
CA TYR A 236 -18.82 21.30 12.80
C TYR A 236 -20.07 22.07 12.37
N VAL A 237 -20.99 22.32 13.29
CA VAL A 237 -22.19 23.12 13.10
C VAL A 237 -22.25 24.14 14.24
N ASP A 238 -22.32 25.41 13.92
CA ASP A 238 -22.34 26.52 14.89
C ASP A 238 -21.19 26.43 15.94
N GLY A 239 -19.99 26.08 15.47
CA GLY A 239 -18.80 25.93 16.32
C GLY A 239 -18.77 24.66 17.19
N LYS A 240 -19.80 23.80 17.12
CA LYS A 240 -19.91 22.57 17.89
C LYS A 240 -19.57 21.33 17.05
N VAL A 241 -18.83 20.41 17.65
CA VAL A 241 -18.51 19.11 17.03
C VAL A 241 -19.78 18.25 16.96
N GLN A 242 -20.08 17.73 15.77
CA GLN A 242 -21.14 16.76 15.55
C GLN A 242 -20.58 15.35 15.38
N ALA A 243 -21.27 14.37 15.95
CA ALA A 243 -20.95 12.97 15.76
C ALA A 243 -21.28 12.53 14.32
N ILE A 244 -20.33 11.87 13.66
CA ILE A 244 -20.53 11.23 12.33
C ILE A 244 -20.13 9.76 12.52
N PRO A 245 -21.02 8.92 13.05
CA PRO A 245 -20.71 7.52 13.34
C PRO A 245 -20.52 6.72 12.05
N GLY A 246 -19.66 5.70 12.12
CA GLY A 246 -19.58 4.67 11.08
C GLY A 246 -20.90 3.90 10.98
N HIS A 247 -21.20 3.43 9.78
CA HIS A 247 -22.48 2.77 9.55
C HIS A 247 -22.49 1.28 9.92
N ASN A 248 -21.32 0.64 10.00
CA ASN A 248 -21.23 -0.80 10.27
C ASN A 248 -19.95 -1.19 11.00
N MET A 249 -20.02 -1.19 12.32
CA MET A 249 -18.88 -1.54 13.16
C MET A 249 -18.50 -3.03 13.09
N SER A 250 -19.44 -3.91 12.75
CA SER A 250 -19.13 -5.34 12.56
C SER A 250 -18.20 -5.55 11.35
N ILE A 251 -18.46 -4.85 10.24
CA ILE A 251 -17.59 -4.88 9.06
C ILE A 251 -16.23 -4.23 9.39
N ALA A 252 -16.21 -3.11 10.12
CA ALA A 252 -14.95 -2.47 10.53
C ALA A 252 -14.12 -3.42 11.41
N THR A 253 -14.74 -4.10 12.38
CA THR A 253 -14.05 -5.08 13.22
C THR A 253 -13.52 -6.26 12.42
N LEU A 254 -14.30 -6.79 11.49
CA LEU A 254 -13.83 -7.84 10.58
C LEU A 254 -12.62 -7.37 9.78
N GLY A 255 -12.67 -6.13 9.27
CA GLY A 255 -11.55 -5.53 8.57
C GLY A 255 -10.29 -5.45 9.43
N ALA A 256 -10.40 -5.05 10.70
CA ALA A 256 -9.28 -5.01 11.63
C ALA A 256 -8.66 -6.41 11.85
N LEU A 257 -9.48 -7.44 11.98
CA LEU A 257 -8.99 -8.83 12.10
C LEU A 257 -8.30 -9.31 10.82
N ILE A 258 -8.79 -8.94 9.65
CA ILE A 258 -8.13 -9.21 8.37
C ILE A 258 -6.78 -8.49 8.30
N LEU A 259 -6.71 -7.22 8.73
CA LEU A 259 -5.44 -6.49 8.81
C LEU A 259 -4.46 -7.18 9.74
N TRP A 260 -4.91 -7.67 10.89
CA TRP A 260 -4.05 -8.41 11.82
C TRP A 260 -3.48 -9.69 11.20
N ILE A 261 -4.29 -10.45 10.48
CA ILE A 261 -3.82 -11.64 9.75
C ILE A 261 -2.79 -11.25 8.69
N GLY A 262 -3.07 -10.22 7.89
CA GLY A 262 -2.16 -9.73 6.87
C GLY A 262 -0.84 -9.18 7.43
N TRP A 263 -0.85 -8.71 8.68
CA TRP A 263 0.34 -8.20 9.37
C TRP A 263 1.42 -9.28 9.54
N TYR A 264 1.06 -10.56 9.58
CA TYR A 264 2.04 -11.65 9.53
C TYR A 264 2.76 -11.75 8.19
N GLY A 265 2.12 -11.34 7.09
CA GLY A 265 2.80 -11.13 5.81
C GLY A 265 3.67 -9.88 5.82
N PHE A 266 3.22 -8.82 6.49
CA PHE A 266 3.91 -7.54 6.52
C PHE A 266 5.21 -7.62 7.33
N ASN A 267 5.14 -7.88 8.63
CA ASN A 267 6.30 -7.86 9.52
C ASN A 267 7.14 -9.15 9.42
N PRO A 268 6.63 -10.36 9.71
CA PRO A 268 7.39 -11.58 9.50
C PRO A 268 7.86 -11.78 8.06
N GLY A 269 7.08 -11.34 7.07
CA GLY A 269 7.46 -11.37 5.65
C GLY A 269 8.70 -10.53 5.36
N SER A 270 8.88 -9.40 6.04
CA SER A 270 10.04 -8.51 5.88
C SER A 270 11.36 -9.09 6.40
N GLN A 271 11.34 -10.28 7.00
CA GLN A 271 12.55 -11.05 7.25
C GLN A 271 13.23 -11.48 5.94
N LEU A 272 12.49 -11.56 4.83
CA LEU A 272 12.96 -11.94 3.49
C LEU A 272 13.62 -13.33 3.42
N ALA A 273 13.58 -14.09 4.50
CA ALA A 273 14.14 -15.42 4.64
C ALA A 273 13.22 -16.30 5.50
N MET A 274 13.20 -17.60 5.25
CA MET A 274 12.50 -18.56 6.09
C MET A 274 13.49 -19.11 7.14
N ASP A 275 13.68 -18.36 8.22
CA ASP A 275 14.61 -18.68 9.29
C ASP A 275 13.95 -18.60 10.68
N GLN A 276 14.77 -18.74 11.71
CA GLN A 276 14.35 -18.74 13.11
C GLN A 276 13.79 -17.39 13.58
N TRP A 277 14.03 -16.30 12.86
CA TRP A 277 13.53 -14.96 13.23
C TRP A 277 12.09 -14.74 12.80
N VAL A 278 11.60 -15.44 11.78
CA VAL A 278 10.19 -15.33 11.35
C VAL A 278 9.20 -15.56 12.50
N PRO A 279 9.25 -16.66 13.28
CA PRO A 279 8.36 -16.83 14.42
C PRO A 279 8.60 -15.80 15.55
N TYR A 280 9.83 -15.33 15.75
CA TYR A 280 10.11 -14.27 16.71
C TYR A 280 9.40 -12.97 16.33
N VAL A 281 9.53 -12.53 15.08
CA VAL A 281 8.84 -11.34 14.56
C VAL A 281 7.32 -11.51 14.61
N ALA A 282 6.80 -12.72 14.36
CA ALA A 282 5.37 -13.00 14.48
C ALA A 282 4.86 -12.81 15.92
N VAL A 283 5.61 -13.29 16.91
CA VAL A 283 5.26 -13.11 18.34
C VAL A 283 5.30 -11.65 18.73
N THR A 284 6.38 -10.92 18.40
CA THR A 284 6.50 -9.49 18.72
C THR A 284 5.43 -8.64 18.03
N THR A 285 5.08 -8.94 16.78
CA THR A 285 3.96 -8.32 16.06
C THR A 285 2.64 -8.55 16.77
N THR A 286 2.36 -9.80 17.19
CA THR A 286 1.13 -10.15 17.91
C THR A 286 1.03 -9.41 19.24
N LEU A 287 2.12 -9.39 20.02
CA LEU A 287 2.16 -8.71 21.32
C LEU A 287 2.02 -7.19 21.16
N GLY A 288 2.62 -6.60 20.11
CA GLY A 288 2.46 -5.18 19.80
C GLY A 288 1.01 -4.81 19.50
N ALA A 289 0.34 -5.58 18.64
CA ALA A 289 -1.07 -5.38 18.31
C ALA A 289 -1.98 -5.57 19.55
N ALA A 290 -1.75 -6.63 20.32
CA ALA A 290 -2.50 -6.88 21.57
C ALA A 290 -2.29 -5.75 22.59
N GLY A 291 -1.06 -5.27 22.74
CA GLY A 291 -0.73 -4.14 23.62
C GLY A 291 -1.45 -2.86 23.19
N GLY A 292 -1.51 -2.58 21.87
CA GLY A 292 -2.26 -1.46 21.32
C GLY A 292 -3.76 -1.54 21.64
N ALA A 293 -4.39 -2.68 21.37
CA ALA A 293 -5.81 -2.90 21.64
C ALA A 293 -6.15 -2.77 23.13
N ILE A 294 -5.31 -3.35 24.00
CA ILE A 294 -5.48 -3.25 25.48
C ILE A 294 -5.30 -1.79 25.91
N GLY A 295 -4.24 -1.11 25.45
CA GLY A 295 -3.97 0.28 25.77
C GLY A 295 -5.12 1.21 25.34
N ALA A 296 -5.62 1.06 24.12
CA ALA A 296 -6.75 1.82 23.61
C ALA A 296 -8.03 1.55 24.42
N THR A 297 -8.27 0.30 24.82
CA THR A 297 -9.39 -0.07 25.71
C THR A 297 -9.30 0.62 27.05
N VAL A 298 -8.12 0.61 27.69
CA VAL A 298 -7.90 1.26 28.99
C VAL A 298 -8.09 2.78 28.88
N ILE A 299 -7.44 3.42 27.91
CA ILE A 299 -7.53 4.87 27.75
C ILE A 299 -8.94 5.31 27.41
N SER A 300 -9.63 4.64 26.47
CA SER A 300 -11.02 4.99 26.15
C SER A 300 -11.95 4.81 27.34
N THR A 301 -11.73 3.79 28.18
CA THR A 301 -12.50 3.59 29.41
C THR A 301 -12.26 4.69 30.44
N ILE A 302 -11.01 5.13 30.61
CA ILE A 302 -10.65 6.22 31.52
C ILE A 302 -11.28 7.55 31.08
N THR A 303 -11.13 7.87 29.80
CA THR A 303 -11.56 9.17 29.23
C THR A 303 -13.07 9.26 29.02
N SER A 304 -13.69 8.18 28.52
CA SER A 304 -15.11 8.16 28.14
C SER A 304 -15.99 7.37 29.10
N LYS A 305 -15.43 6.85 30.19
CA LYS A 305 -16.10 6.01 31.22
C LYS A 305 -16.64 4.67 30.70
N LYS A 306 -16.31 4.31 29.47
CA LYS A 306 -16.65 3.03 28.83
C LYS A 306 -15.67 2.77 27.68
N PRO A 307 -15.38 1.50 27.34
CA PRO A 307 -14.58 1.18 26.15
C PRO A 307 -15.29 1.64 24.88
N ASP A 308 -14.52 2.17 23.95
CA ASP A 308 -15.02 2.62 22.64
C ASP A 308 -14.38 1.78 21.53
N LEU A 309 -15.20 1.00 20.84
CA LEU A 309 -14.74 0.10 19.78
C LEU A 309 -14.02 0.85 18.64
N THR A 310 -14.44 2.09 18.33
CA THR A 310 -13.80 2.88 17.28
C THR A 310 -12.38 3.36 17.63
N MET A 311 -12.03 3.31 18.90
CA MET A 311 -10.68 3.62 19.40
C MET A 311 -9.83 2.36 19.60
N ILE A 312 -10.46 1.19 19.68
CA ILE A 312 -9.78 -0.10 19.88
C ILE A 312 -9.33 -0.70 18.53
N ILE A 313 -10.15 -0.50 17.51
CA ILE A 313 -9.83 -0.90 16.11
C ILE A 313 -8.71 -0.03 15.56
#